data_bee96842b33d08c239cbef4fdf464da9
#
_entry.id   bee96842b33d08c239cbef4fdf464da9
#
_cell.length_a   1.000
_cell.length_b   1.000
_cell.length_c   1.000
_cell.angle_alpha   90.00
_cell.angle_beta   90.00
_cell.angle_gamma   90.00
#
_symmetry.space_group_name_H-M   'P 1'
#
loop_
_entity.id
_entity.type
_entity.pdbx_description
1 polymer ?
#
loop_
_entity_poly.entity_id
_entity_poly.type
_entity_poly.pdbx_seq_one_letter_code
_entity_poly.pdbx_strand_id
1 'polypeptide(L)'
;MPPSQAPSPADSRAASAAAPAGFPPAPARAWLRAFVPAPVAGSRRERFKSCLGALLGLLATEWISHRMLGGLNPWFVAPMGASAVLLFAVPASPLAQPWSIVGGNLVAALIGVACARWIPDPGLAAAAAVALAIAAMFRLHCVHPPSGAVAVTAVFGGPAVAKLGFGFAAFPVALNSMLLLLVALLFNNALRRRYPHRPAEHANAHRTADPPPSARVGFSRADLDAVLRARGEFLDIEEDDLEDILVAAQMRAYRRRFGEVRCEHIMSRDVVTVQPGHSGVQARALLNRHGLRTLPVVDEARRLVGMLGLADLLAARAGGQPRAGSAGDLMHTGMATARPEQPMVELARAFSDGGLHEMPVVDAQRRLLGIVTQSDLIAALLEQGPPPAHPPA
;
A
#
# COMPACT_ATOMS: atom_id res chain seq x y z
N MET A 1 4.79 -48.92 40.39
CA MET A 1 4.94 -47.55 39.89
C MET A 1 6.28 -47.03 40.37
N PRO A 2 7.27 -46.84 39.49
CA PRO A 2 8.52 -46.15 39.85
C PRO A 2 8.34 -44.63 39.58
N PRO A 3 9.05 -43.76 40.31
CA PRO A 3 8.87 -42.31 40.22
C PRO A 3 9.53 -41.71 38.94
N SER A 4 8.83 -40.76 38.37
CA SER A 4 9.25 -39.94 37.24
C SER A 4 10.53 -39.14 37.57
N GLN A 5 11.59 -39.33 36.79
CA GLN A 5 12.80 -38.54 36.87
C GLN A 5 12.56 -37.22 36.12
N ALA A 6 12.80 -36.11 36.80
CA ALA A 6 12.83 -34.76 36.20
C ALA A 6 14.06 -34.62 35.26
N PRO A 7 13.97 -33.89 34.14
CA PRO A 7 15.12 -33.68 33.25
C PRO A 7 16.20 -32.79 33.91
N SER A 8 17.44 -33.19 33.68
CA SER A 8 18.66 -32.54 34.16
C SER A 8 18.86 -31.16 33.52
N PRO A 9 19.42 -30.14 34.23
CA PRO A 9 19.63 -28.78 33.72
C PRO A 9 20.82 -28.63 32.75
N ALA A 10 21.31 -29.74 32.15
CA ALA A 10 22.48 -29.71 31.27
C ALA A 10 22.17 -29.43 29.79
N ASP A 11 20.90 -29.47 29.33
CA ASP A 11 20.54 -29.34 27.90
C ASP A 11 20.16 -27.94 27.44
N SER A 12 20.36 -26.90 28.27
CA SER A 12 20.02 -25.50 27.89
C SER A 12 21.18 -24.69 27.29
N ARG A 13 22.29 -25.34 26.86
CA ARG A 13 23.45 -24.65 26.30
C ARG A 13 23.83 -25.07 24.88
N ALA A 14 22.89 -25.06 23.93
CA ALA A 14 23.26 -25.27 22.54
C ALA A 14 22.26 -24.62 21.56
N ALA A 15 21.85 -23.37 21.82
CA ALA A 15 21.30 -22.50 20.79
C ALA A 15 22.22 -21.27 20.67
N SER A 16 23.49 -21.53 20.35
CA SER A 16 24.39 -20.49 19.85
C SER A 16 23.86 -20.07 18.46
N ALA A 17 23.31 -18.87 18.38
CA ALA A 17 22.95 -18.23 17.13
C ALA A 17 24.22 -18.19 16.24
N ALA A 18 24.25 -19.04 15.22
CA ALA A 18 25.26 -18.96 14.17
C ALA A 18 25.12 -17.56 13.54
N ALA A 19 26.18 -16.75 13.64
CA ALA A 19 26.27 -15.51 12.89
C ALA A 19 26.00 -15.78 11.41
N PRO A 20 25.25 -14.92 10.68
CA PRO A 20 24.97 -15.14 9.27
C PRO A 20 26.30 -15.32 8.55
N ALA A 21 26.46 -16.45 7.87
CA ALA A 21 27.64 -16.75 7.05
C ALA A 21 27.82 -15.59 6.07
N GLY A 22 28.95 -14.91 6.15
CA GLY A 22 29.30 -13.82 5.26
C GLY A 22 29.18 -14.31 3.80
N PHE A 23 28.51 -13.53 2.97
CA PHE A 23 28.38 -13.82 1.54
C PHE A 23 29.78 -14.00 0.95
N PRO A 24 30.03 -15.03 0.15
CA PRO A 24 31.31 -15.19 -0.54
C PRO A 24 31.56 -13.94 -1.39
N PRO A 25 32.83 -13.47 -1.51
CA PRO A 25 33.13 -12.30 -2.30
C PRO A 25 32.65 -12.49 -3.75
N ALA A 26 31.81 -11.57 -4.21
CA ALA A 26 31.27 -11.61 -5.56
C ALA A 26 32.44 -11.56 -6.58
N PRO A 27 32.40 -12.35 -7.67
CA PRO A 27 33.43 -12.29 -8.69
C PRO A 27 33.54 -10.86 -9.24
N ALA A 28 34.76 -10.39 -9.55
CA ALA A 28 35.05 -8.99 -9.93
C ALA A 28 34.10 -8.45 -11.02
N ARG A 29 33.66 -9.30 -11.96
CA ARG A 29 32.63 -8.92 -12.96
C ARG A 29 31.25 -8.64 -12.38
N ALA A 30 30.86 -9.34 -11.31
CA ALA A 30 29.58 -9.05 -10.61
C ALA A 30 29.68 -7.76 -9.81
N TRP A 31 30.83 -7.50 -9.20
CA TRP A 31 31.12 -6.25 -8.52
C TRP A 31 31.07 -5.05 -9.48
N LEU A 32 31.72 -5.14 -10.66
CA LEU A 32 31.65 -4.09 -11.68
C LEU A 32 30.22 -3.86 -12.22
N ARG A 33 29.41 -4.91 -12.35
CA ARG A 33 28.01 -4.78 -12.76
C ARG A 33 27.15 -4.04 -11.74
N ALA A 34 27.52 -4.04 -10.47
CA ALA A 34 26.82 -3.29 -9.44
C ALA A 34 26.94 -1.76 -9.58
N PHE A 35 27.91 -1.26 -10.38
CA PHE A 35 28.01 0.16 -10.69
C PHE A 35 26.95 0.66 -11.68
N VAL A 36 26.29 -0.26 -12.40
CA VAL A 36 25.22 0.09 -13.34
C VAL A 36 23.91 -0.44 -12.77
N PRO A 37 23.09 0.42 -12.16
CA PRO A 37 21.81 -0.02 -11.59
C PRO A 37 20.86 -0.50 -12.69
N ALA A 38 19.93 -1.38 -12.30
CA ALA A 38 18.85 -1.79 -13.18
C ALA A 38 18.02 -0.58 -13.63
N PRO A 39 17.46 -0.58 -14.85
CA PRO A 39 16.60 0.50 -15.31
C PRO A 39 15.42 0.71 -14.36
N VAL A 40 15.18 1.96 -13.96
CA VAL A 40 14.02 2.30 -13.13
C VAL A 40 12.73 1.98 -13.90
N ALA A 41 11.90 1.12 -13.31
CA ALA A 41 10.60 0.78 -13.86
C ALA A 41 9.68 2.01 -13.84
N GLY A 42 9.12 2.36 -15.01
CA GLY A 42 8.19 3.49 -15.12
C GLY A 42 7.77 3.69 -16.56
N SER A 43 6.49 3.95 -16.79
CA SER A 43 5.96 4.22 -18.13
C SER A 43 6.48 5.56 -18.67
N ARG A 44 6.53 5.71 -20.00
CA ARG A 44 6.90 7.02 -20.63
C ARG A 44 6.00 8.16 -20.15
N ARG A 45 4.72 7.86 -19.88
CA ARG A 45 3.75 8.85 -19.36
C ARG A 45 4.11 9.29 -17.96
N GLU A 46 4.52 8.37 -17.08
CA GLU A 46 4.93 8.70 -15.71
C GLU A 46 6.21 9.55 -15.70
N ARG A 47 7.19 9.20 -16.53
CA ARG A 47 8.41 10.02 -16.68
C ARG A 47 8.09 11.44 -17.15
N PHE A 48 7.21 11.58 -18.15
CA PHE A 48 6.78 12.89 -18.65
C PHE A 48 6.06 13.71 -17.55
N LYS A 49 5.15 13.10 -16.80
CA LYS A 49 4.47 13.75 -15.67
C LYS A 49 5.47 14.22 -14.62
N SER A 50 6.47 13.41 -14.28
CA SER A 50 7.51 13.76 -13.31
C SER A 50 8.33 14.96 -13.77
N CYS A 51 8.76 15.00 -15.03
CA CYS A 51 9.49 16.13 -15.60
C CYS A 51 8.62 17.40 -15.61
N LEU A 52 7.36 17.30 -16.05
CA LEU A 52 6.43 18.43 -16.08
C LEU A 52 6.13 18.96 -14.68
N GLY A 53 5.92 18.06 -13.71
CA GLY A 53 5.70 18.43 -12.31
C GLY A 53 6.88 19.18 -11.71
N ALA A 54 8.09 18.67 -11.91
CA ALA A 54 9.32 19.33 -11.44
C ALA A 54 9.49 20.71 -12.09
N LEU A 55 9.26 20.83 -13.40
CA LEU A 55 9.31 22.12 -14.11
C LEU A 55 8.33 23.13 -13.52
N LEU A 56 7.05 22.75 -13.42
CA LEU A 56 6.00 23.64 -12.92
C LEU A 56 6.21 23.98 -11.44
N GLY A 57 6.64 22.99 -10.63
CA GLY A 57 6.90 23.18 -9.22
C GLY A 57 8.03 24.19 -8.96
N LEU A 58 9.14 24.04 -9.67
CA LEU A 58 10.26 24.95 -9.53
C LEU A 58 9.95 26.35 -10.09
N LEU A 59 9.31 26.44 -11.24
CA LEU A 59 8.93 27.74 -11.83
C LEU A 59 7.95 28.51 -10.94
N ALA A 60 6.94 27.82 -10.37
CA ALA A 60 5.97 28.44 -9.47
C ALA A 60 6.65 28.90 -8.16
N THR A 61 7.50 28.06 -7.59
CA THR A 61 8.24 28.39 -6.36
C THR A 61 9.17 29.57 -6.57
N GLU A 62 9.91 29.56 -7.67
CA GLU A 62 10.83 30.65 -8.04
C GLU A 62 10.07 31.95 -8.27
N TRP A 63 9.02 31.93 -9.09
CA TRP A 63 8.23 33.12 -9.41
C TRP A 63 7.58 33.76 -8.17
N ILE A 64 7.02 32.95 -7.26
CA ILE A 64 6.42 33.45 -6.01
C ILE A 64 7.51 34.00 -5.09
N SER A 65 8.62 33.29 -4.93
CA SER A 65 9.73 33.71 -4.10
C SER A 65 10.33 35.02 -4.60
N HIS A 66 10.50 35.17 -5.93
CA HIS A 66 11.00 36.39 -6.52
C HIS A 66 10.08 37.59 -6.29
N ARG A 67 8.77 37.40 -6.42
CA ARG A 67 7.76 38.44 -6.16
C ARG A 67 7.72 38.88 -4.70
N MET A 68 7.94 37.93 -3.76
CA MET A 68 7.88 38.24 -2.33
C MET A 68 9.20 38.80 -1.78
N LEU A 69 10.35 38.44 -2.37
CA LEU A 69 11.68 38.74 -1.84
C LEU A 69 12.41 39.87 -2.57
N GLY A 70 11.88 40.33 -3.70
CA GLY A 70 12.41 41.50 -4.44
C GLY A 70 13.75 41.30 -5.14
N GLY A 71 14.20 40.03 -5.32
CA GLY A 71 15.43 39.73 -6.06
C GLY A 71 15.70 38.26 -6.22
N LEU A 72 16.25 37.86 -7.37
CA LEU A 72 16.73 36.49 -7.60
C LEU A 72 17.91 36.19 -6.64
N ASN A 73 17.72 35.26 -5.75
CA ASN A 73 18.81 34.69 -5.00
C ASN A 73 19.01 33.23 -5.45
N PRO A 74 19.97 32.94 -6.36
CA PRO A 74 20.14 31.62 -6.97
C PRO A 74 20.43 30.50 -5.95
N TRP A 75 20.82 30.86 -4.74
CA TRP A 75 21.15 29.91 -3.67
C TRP A 75 19.95 29.13 -3.13
N PHE A 76 18.74 29.62 -3.31
CA PHE A 76 17.54 28.94 -2.82
C PHE A 76 17.01 27.87 -3.76
N VAL A 77 17.40 27.94 -5.02
CA VAL A 77 16.90 27.02 -6.06
C VAL A 77 17.61 25.67 -5.99
N ALA A 78 18.89 25.63 -5.67
CA ALA A 78 19.69 24.40 -5.74
C ALA A 78 19.16 23.26 -4.81
N PRO A 79 18.92 23.44 -3.51
CA PRO A 79 18.30 22.41 -2.67
C PRO A 79 16.87 22.07 -3.09
N MET A 80 16.10 23.07 -3.56
CA MET A 80 14.71 22.85 -4.00
C MET A 80 14.64 21.99 -5.27
N GLY A 81 15.65 22.07 -6.15
CA GLY A 81 15.75 21.21 -7.33
C GLY A 81 15.81 19.72 -6.96
N ALA A 82 16.61 19.37 -5.96
CA ALA A 82 16.69 18.00 -5.45
C ALA A 82 15.39 17.56 -4.77
N SER A 83 14.73 18.44 -4.00
CA SER A 83 13.41 18.19 -3.41
C SER A 83 12.34 17.97 -4.48
N ALA A 84 12.38 18.71 -5.59
CA ALA A 84 11.46 18.55 -6.71
C ALA A 84 11.59 17.15 -7.36
N VAL A 85 12.81 16.62 -7.47
CA VAL A 85 13.02 15.25 -7.98
C VAL A 85 12.27 14.24 -7.11
N LEU A 86 12.39 14.29 -5.79
CA LEU A 86 11.68 13.39 -4.89
C LEU A 86 10.17 13.56 -4.99
N LEU A 87 9.67 14.80 -4.94
CA LEU A 87 8.24 15.10 -4.94
C LEU A 87 7.51 14.69 -6.22
N PHE A 88 8.17 14.75 -7.37
CA PHE A 88 7.52 14.53 -8.65
C PHE A 88 7.94 13.22 -9.34
N ALA A 89 9.14 12.67 -9.05
CA ALA A 89 9.55 11.40 -9.62
C ALA A 89 9.21 10.20 -8.74
N VAL A 90 9.29 10.36 -7.40
CA VAL A 90 9.05 9.28 -6.43
C VAL A 90 8.17 9.75 -5.25
N PRO A 91 6.94 10.23 -5.52
CA PRO A 91 6.07 10.82 -4.49
C PRO A 91 5.61 9.82 -3.40
N ALA A 92 5.73 8.51 -3.63
CA ALA A 92 5.44 7.47 -2.64
C ALA A 92 6.59 7.23 -1.66
N SER A 93 7.81 7.74 -1.95
CA SER A 93 8.96 7.61 -1.05
C SER A 93 8.70 8.25 0.31
N PRO A 94 9.03 7.59 1.44
CA PRO A 94 8.99 8.19 2.78
C PRO A 94 9.84 9.48 2.87
N LEU A 95 10.90 9.58 2.08
CA LEU A 95 11.76 10.76 2.02
C LEU A 95 11.12 11.96 1.31
N ALA A 96 10.03 11.74 0.57
CA ALA A 96 9.25 12.73 -0.16
C ALA A 96 7.98 13.17 0.59
N GLN A 97 7.70 12.64 1.78
CA GLN A 97 6.49 12.98 2.52
C GLN A 97 6.54 14.42 3.07
N PRO A 98 5.40 15.07 3.32
CA PRO A 98 5.33 16.48 3.74
C PRO A 98 6.21 16.82 4.95
N TRP A 99 6.20 15.96 5.97
CA TRP A 99 7.02 16.17 7.16
C TRP A 99 8.51 16.02 6.87
N SER A 100 8.90 15.06 6.04
CA SER A 100 10.30 14.88 5.64
C SER A 100 10.84 16.12 4.96
N ILE A 101 10.08 16.73 4.05
CA ILE A 101 10.50 17.91 3.30
C ILE A 101 10.58 19.15 4.17
N VAL A 102 9.49 19.51 4.84
CA VAL A 102 9.42 20.75 5.63
C VAL A 102 10.28 20.64 6.87
N GLY A 103 10.12 19.56 7.63
CA GLY A 103 10.89 19.31 8.85
C GLY A 103 12.37 19.14 8.57
N GLY A 104 12.74 18.33 7.56
CA GLY A 104 14.13 18.10 7.18
C GLY A 104 14.84 19.38 6.76
N ASN A 105 14.24 20.16 5.87
CA ASN A 105 14.81 21.43 5.41
C ASN A 105 14.94 22.46 6.55
N LEU A 106 13.91 22.55 7.42
CA LEU A 106 13.94 23.46 8.56
C LEU A 106 15.03 23.10 9.55
N VAL A 107 15.13 21.83 9.94
CA VAL A 107 16.15 21.29 10.84
C VAL A 107 17.55 21.52 10.28
N ALA A 108 17.75 21.21 9.00
CA ALA A 108 19.04 21.38 8.34
C ALA A 108 19.46 22.86 8.25
N ALA A 109 18.53 23.76 7.96
CA ALA A 109 18.79 25.19 7.94
C ALA A 109 19.19 25.72 9.33
N LEU A 110 18.46 25.35 10.37
CA LEU A 110 18.75 25.78 11.75
C LEU A 110 20.13 25.29 12.22
N ILE A 111 20.42 24.01 11.98
CA ILE A 111 21.72 23.41 12.36
C ILE A 111 22.86 24.02 11.53
N GLY A 112 22.62 24.23 10.21
CA GLY A 112 23.60 24.85 9.34
C GLY A 112 23.99 26.26 9.78
N VAL A 113 22.99 27.10 10.11
CA VAL A 113 23.21 28.45 10.64
C VAL A 113 23.93 28.40 11.99
N ALA A 114 23.56 27.47 12.87
CA ALA A 114 24.24 27.29 14.15
C ALA A 114 25.71 26.94 13.96
N CYS A 115 26.03 25.96 13.11
CA CYS A 115 27.41 25.59 12.79
C CYS A 115 28.18 26.74 12.16
N ALA A 116 27.59 27.47 11.21
CA ALA A 116 28.23 28.63 10.60
C ALA A 116 28.56 29.74 11.61
N ARG A 117 27.77 29.90 12.66
CA ARG A 117 27.94 30.89 13.69
C ARG A 117 29.00 30.54 14.72
N TRP A 118 29.11 29.24 15.07
CA TRP A 118 29.94 28.81 16.21
C TRP A 118 31.21 28.07 15.82
N ILE A 119 31.33 27.62 14.57
CA ILE A 119 32.51 26.93 14.06
C ILE A 119 33.26 27.89 13.11
N PRO A 120 34.50 28.36 13.48
CA PRO A 120 35.21 29.34 12.67
C PRO A 120 35.66 28.85 11.28
N ASP A 121 36.01 27.56 11.18
CA ASP A 121 36.44 26.98 9.90
C ASP A 121 35.19 26.59 9.07
N PRO A 122 35.00 27.17 7.87
CA PRO A 122 33.81 26.91 7.06
C PRO A 122 33.69 25.45 6.57
N GLY A 123 34.80 24.78 6.32
CA GLY A 123 34.81 23.40 5.88
C GLY A 123 34.32 22.46 6.99
N LEU A 124 34.89 22.67 8.20
CA LEU A 124 34.46 21.92 9.38
C LEU A 124 33.00 22.24 9.75
N ALA A 125 32.62 23.52 9.66
CA ALA A 125 31.23 23.94 9.90
C ALA A 125 30.24 23.24 8.98
N ALA A 126 30.53 23.14 7.66
CA ALA A 126 29.69 22.47 6.71
C ALA A 126 29.62 20.97 6.95
N ALA A 127 30.75 20.32 7.22
CA ALA A 127 30.77 18.88 7.50
C ALA A 127 29.97 18.56 8.78
N ALA A 128 30.18 19.34 9.86
CA ALA A 128 29.43 19.20 11.10
C ALA A 128 27.93 19.48 10.91
N ALA A 129 27.58 20.50 10.12
CA ALA A 129 26.22 20.86 9.85
C ALA A 129 25.45 19.69 9.16
N VAL A 130 26.05 19.08 8.15
CA VAL A 130 25.45 17.93 7.47
C VAL A 130 25.32 16.73 8.40
N ALA A 131 26.38 16.39 9.14
CA ALA A 131 26.39 15.25 10.06
C ALA A 131 25.32 15.40 11.16
N LEU A 132 25.26 16.57 11.79
CA LEU A 132 24.28 16.87 12.84
C LEU A 132 22.86 16.95 12.29
N ALA A 133 22.68 17.50 11.07
CA ALA A 133 21.38 17.53 10.41
C ALA A 133 20.86 16.12 10.12
N ILE A 134 21.70 15.22 9.61
CA ILE A 134 21.36 13.81 9.40
C ILE A 134 20.93 13.16 10.72
N ALA A 135 21.72 13.30 11.77
CA ALA A 135 21.40 12.72 13.09
C ALA A 135 20.07 13.25 13.64
N ALA A 136 19.83 14.56 13.52
CA ALA A 136 18.57 15.18 13.96
C ALA A 136 17.37 14.73 13.11
N MET A 137 17.53 14.64 11.80
CA MET A 137 16.47 14.16 10.89
C MET A 137 16.07 12.72 11.19
N PHE A 138 17.01 11.82 11.47
CA PHE A 138 16.71 10.47 11.93
C PHE A 138 15.93 10.48 13.26
N ARG A 139 16.35 11.30 14.21
CA ARG A 139 15.69 11.39 15.52
C ARG A 139 14.27 11.97 15.46
N LEU A 140 14.02 12.87 14.50
CA LEU A 140 12.73 13.55 14.30
C LEU A 140 11.86 12.88 13.22
N HIS A 141 12.30 11.76 12.67
CA HIS A 141 11.60 11.04 11.59
C HIS A 141 11.28 11.94 10.36
N CYS A 142 12.23 12.81 9.98
CA CYS A 142 12.08 13.73 8.87
C CYS A 142 13.28 13.69 7.90
N VAL A 143 13.76 12.49 7.60
CA VAL A 143 14.90 12.30 6.69
C VAL A 143 14.53 12.79 5.30
N HIS A 144 15.26 13.79 4.82
CA HIS A 144 15.10 14.38 3.49
C HIS A 144 16.47 14.68 2.88
N PRO A 145 17.01 13.84 2.00
CA PRO A 145 18.39 13.97 1.51
C PRO A 145 18.73 15.34 0.96
N PRO A 146 17.85 16.04 0.20
CA PRO A 146 18.13 17.40 -0.23
C PRO A 146 18.44 18.41 0.88
N SER A 147 18.00 18.15 2.11
CA SER A 147 18.25 19.01 3.27
C SER A 147 19.74 19.12 3.61
N GLY A 148 20.55 18.13 3.24
CA GLY A 148 22.01 18.22 3.33
C GLY A 148 22.56 19.43 2.56
N ALA A 149 22.05 19.70 1.38
CA ALA A 149 22.42 20.89 0.60
C ALA A 149 21.92 22.20 1.24
N VAL A 150 20.78 22.16 1.95
CA VAL A 150 20.30 23.31 2.74
C VAL A 150 21.28 23.64 3.87
N ALA A 151 21.77 22.63 4.61
CA ALA A 151 22.76 22.80 5.67
C ALA A 151 24.06 23.39 5.12
N VAL A 152 24.56 22.89 3.98
CA VAL A 152 25.75 23.43 3.30
C VAL A 152 25.52 24.87 2.85
N THR A 153 24.33 25.17 2.30
CA THR A 153 23.97 26.53 1.86
C THR A 153 23.93 27.51 3.04
N ALA A 154 23.51 27.08 4.22
CA ALA A 154 23.53 27.93 5.42
C ALA A 154 24.95 28.35 5.82
N VAL A 155 25.96 27.51 5.53
CA VAL A 155 27.38 27.80 5.82
C VAL A 155 28.03 28.63 4.69
N PHE A 156 27.88 28.24 3.44
CA PHE A 156 28.54 28.81 2.28
C PHE A 156 27.72 29.84 1.49
N GLY A 157 26.49 30.12 1.89
CA GLY A 157 25.59 31.02 1.16
C GLY A 157 25.96 32.51 1.14
N GLY A 158 27.12 32.84 1.71
CA GLY A 158 27.69 34.18 1.66
C GLY A 158 26.99 35.23 2.53
N PRO A 159 27.29 36.51 2.30
CA PRO A 159 26.85 37.61 3.19
C PRO A 159 25.34 37.73 3.30
N ALA A 160 24.57 37.37 2.23
CA ALA A 160 23.13 37.42 2.24
C ALA A 160 22.53 36.45 3.24
N VAL A 161 23.02 35.21 3.27
CA VAL A 161 22.55 34.16 4.20
C VAL A 161 23.03 34.49 5.61
N ALA A 162 24.28 34.91 5.75
CA ALA A 162 24.87 35.29 7.05
C ALA A 162 24.06 36.44 7.71
N LYS A 163 23.62 37.42 6.95
CA LYS A 163 22.78 38.55 7.43
C LYS A 163 21.40 38.08 7.94
N LEU A 164 20.80 37.05 7.31
CA LEU A 164 19.54 36.50 7.78
C LEU A 164 19.67 35.71 9.07
N GLY A 165 20.85 35.13 9.34
CA GLY A 165 21.03 34.28 10.50
C GLY A 165 19.98 33.17 10.60
N PHE A 166 19.41 32.96 11.77
CA PHE A 166 18.33 31.97 11.94
C PHE A 166 17.05 32.26 11.15
N GLY A 167 16.84 33.52 10.70
CA GLY A 167 15.76 33.87 9.79
C GLY A 167 15.83 33.14 8.46
N PHE A 168 17.02 32.67 8.04
CA PHE A 168 17.21 31.84 6.85
C PHE A 168 16.34 30.58 6.87
N ALA A 169 16.15 29.96 8.03
CA ALA A 169 15.35 28.76 8.16
C ALA A 169 13.86 29.01 7.92
N ALA A 170 13.32 30.11 8.44
CA ALA A 170 11.92 30.49 8.25
C ALA A 170 11.71 31.06 6.84
N PHE A 171 12.61 31.91 6.40
CA PHE A 171 12.53 32.65 5.17
C PHE A 171 13.94 32.78 4.57
N PRO A 172 14.24 32.06 3.51
CA PRO A 172 13.39 31.48 2.47
C PRO A 172 13.13 29.97 2.56
N VAL A 173 13.85 29.22 3.44
CA VAL A 173 13.85 27.76 3.37
C VAL A 173 12.46 27.15 3.62
N ALA A 174 11.82 27.51 4.72
CA ALA A 174 10.48 26.99 5.04
C ALA A 174 9.46 27.44 4.01
N LEU A 175 9.49 28.72 3.58
CA LEU A 175 8.58 29.24 2.57
C LEU A 175 8.69 28.45 1.26
N ASN A 176 9.89 28.29 0.72
CA ASN A 176 10.12 27.59 -0.54
C ASN A 176 9.72 26.10 -0.43
N SER A 177 10.02 25.46 0.72
CA SER A 177 9.59 24.09 0.97
C SER A 177 8.06 23.96 0.99
N MET A 178 7.36 24.89 1.62
CA MET A 178 5.90 24.91 1.66
C MET A 178 5.28 25.17 0.29
N LEU A 179 5.83 26.11 -0.49
CA LEU A 179 5.35 26.42 -1.83
C LEU A 179 5.54 25.23 -2.76
N LEU A 180 6.71 24.61 -2.76
CA LEU A 180 6.99 23.43 -3.57
C LEU A 180 6.09 22.26 -3.17
N LEU A 181 5.88 22.06 -1.87
CA LEU A 181 4.96 21.05 -1.34
C LEU A 181 3.52 21.32 -1.78
N LEU A 182 3.05 22.57 -1.71
CA LEU A 182 1.70 22.93 -2.17
C LEU A 182 1.50 22.59 -3.65
N VAL A 183 2.47 22.95 -4.50
CA VAL A 183 2.41 22.60 -5.94
C VAL A 183 2.41 21.09 -6.11
N ALA A 184 3.21 20.35 -5.34
CA ALA A 184 3.25 18.90 -5.41
C ALA A 184 1.93 18.25 -4.96
N LEU A 185 1.30 18.77 -3.90
CA LEU A 185 -0.03 18.35 -3.46
C LEU A 185 -1.07 18.53 -4.56
N LEU A 186 -1.12 19.73 -5.15
CA LEU A 186 -2.08 20.03 -6.22
C LEU A 186 -1.81 19.17 -7.46
N PHE A 187 -0.58 19.12 -7.93
CA PHE A 187 -0.20 18.42 -9.15
C PHE A 187 -0.39 16.91 -9.07
N ASN A 188 0.14 16.26 -8.02
CA ASN A 188 0.05 14.81 -7.87
C ASN A 188 -1.41 14.35 -7.73
N ASN A 189 -2.21 15.04 -6.90
CA ASN A 189 -3.61 14.68 -6.71
C ASN A 189 -4.47 14.97 -7.96
N ALA A 190 -4.21 16.04 -8.71
CA ALA A 190 -4.86 16.28 -10.00
C ALA A 190 -4.58 15.16 -11.02
N LEU A 191 -3.40 14.55 -10.95
CA LEU A 191 -3.02 13.41 -11.79
C LEU A 191 -3.40 12.05 -11.18
N ARG A 192 -4.23 12.03 -10.13
CA ARG A 192 -4.70 10.84 -9.41
C ARG A 192 -3.56 10.01 -8.79
N ARG A 193 -2.40 10.60 -8.53
CA ARG A 193 -1.38 10.05 -7.68
C ARG A 193 -1.75 10.39 -6.24
N ARG A 194 -1.88 9.40 -5.36
CA ARG A 194 -2.19 9.66 -3.95
C ARG A 194 -0.99 10.34 -3.28
N TYR A 195 -1.13 11.61 -2.94
CA TYR A 195 -0.11 12.35 -2.22
C TYR A 195 -0.79 13.32 -1.21
N PRO A 196 -0.42 13.34 0.08
CA PRO A 196 0.58 12.46 0.72
C PRO A 196 0.24 10.98 0.59
N HIS A 197 1.28 10.13 0.64
CA HIS A 197 1.06 8.69 0.67
C HIS A 197 0.30 8.32 1.95
N ARG A 198 -0.76 7.52 1.81
CA ARG A 198 -1.55 7.02 2.93
C ARG A 198 -1.59 5.51 2.83
N PRO A 199 -1.30 4.82 3.94
CA PRO A 199 -1.50 3.38 4.04
C PRO A 199 -2.92 2.98 3.63
N ALA A 200 -3.08 1.85 2.97
CA ALA A 200 -4.40 1.31 2.69
C ALA A 200 -4.99 0.77 4.00
N GLU A 201 -6.03 1.41 4.53
CA GLU A 201 -6.78 0.86 5.67
C GLU A 201 -7.54 -0.39 5.22
N HIS A 202 -7.11 -1.54 5.69
CA HIS A 202 -7.83 -2.81 5.53
C HIS A 202 -8.95 -2.88 6.58
N ALA A 203 -10.11 -2.32 6.24
CA ALA A 203 -11.28 -2.39 7.10
C ALA A 203 -11.80 -3.83 7.16
N ASN A 204 -11.97 -4.39 8.38
CA ASN A 204 -12.65 -5.65 8.58
C ASN A 204 -14.14 -5.53 8.24
N ALA A 205 -14.61 -6.31 7.26
CA ALA A 205 -16.02 -6.29 6.82
C ALA A 205 -17.02 -6.59 7.94
N HIS A 206 -16.60 -7.36 8.96
CA HIS A 206 -17.43 -7.75 10.10
C HIS A 206 -17.37 -6.76 11.28
N ARG A 207 -16.57 -5.69 11.19
CA ARG A 207 -16.39 -4.67 12.26
C ARG A 207 -16.02 -5.28 13.63
N THR A 208 -15.30 -6.40 13.62
CA THR A 208 -14.74 -7.03 14.83
C THR A 208 -13.30 -6.57 15.05
N ALA A 209 -12.79 -6.74 16.26
CA ALA A 209 -11.40 -6.38 16.60
C ALA A 209 -10.36 -7.35 16.01
N ASP A 210 -10.78 -8.50 15.49
CA ASP A 210 -9.88 -9.49 14.90
C ASP A 210 -9.36 -9.05 13.54
N PRO A 211 -8.10 -9.34 13.21
CA PRO A 211 -7.58 -9.15 11.87
C PRO A 211 -8.40 -9.94 10.84
N PRO A 212 -8.51 -9.48 9.58
CA PRO A 212 -9.17 -10.25 8.53
C PRO A 212 -8.50 -11.62 8.33
N PRO A 213 -9.24 -12.64 7.85
CA PRO A 213 -8.72 -14.00 7.69
C PRO A 213 -7.42 -14.08 6.87
N SER A 214 -7.27 -13.26 5.84
CA SER A 214 -6.04 -13.19 5.03
C SER A 214 -4.81 -12.75 5.82
N ALA A 215 -4.98 -11.88 6.83
CA ALA A 215 -3.90 -11.42 7.69
C ALA A 215 -3.56 -12.40 8.82
N ARG A 216 -4.41 -13.41 9.06
CA ARG A 216 -4.16 -14.49 10.05
C ARG A 216 -3.42 -15.68 9.45
N VAL A 217 -3.38 -15.79 8.12
CA VAL A 217 -2.77 -16.91 7.38
C VAL A 217 -1.69 -16.37 6.46
N GLY A 218 -0.47 -16.83 6.61
CA GLY A 218 0.68 -16.34 5.85
C GLY A 218 1.66 -15.55 6.73
N PHE A 219 2.43 -14.63 6.13
CA PHE A 219 3.27 -13.73 6.91
C PHE A 219 2.42 -12.61 7.51
N SER A 220 2.73 -12.23 8.73
CA SER A 220 2.12 -11.08 9.41
C SER A 220 2.98 -9.82 9.22
N ARG A 221 2.39 -8.65 9.49
CA ARG A 221 3.15 -7.39 9.56
C ARG A 221 4.29 -7.48 10.58
N ALA A 222 4.06 -8.16 11.70
CA ALA A 222 5.09 -8.36 12.71
C ALA A 222 6.28 -9.19 12.21
N ASP A 223 6.06 -10.15 11.31
CA ASP A 223 7.13 -10.92 10.67
C ASP A 223 7.93 -10.04 9.72
N LEU A 224 7.25 -9.18 8.93
CA LEU A 224 7.89 -8.21 8.06
C LEU A 224 8.76 -7.24 8.85
N ASP A 225 8.22 -6.65 9.91
CA ASP A 225 8.94 -5.76 10.81
C ASP A 225 10.17 -6.45 11.44
N ALA A 226 10.04 -7.71 11.85
CA ALA A 226 11.15 -8.47 12.42
C ALA A 226 12.27 -8.69 11.39
N VAL A 227 11.93 -9.02 10.14
CA VAL A 227 12.89 -9.19 9.04
C VAL A 227 13.56 -7.85 8.70
N LEU A 228 12.81 -6.75 8.62
CA LEU A 228 13.36 -5.43 8.34
C LEU A 228 14.33 -4.97 9.43
N ARG A 229 13.96 -5.18 10.72
CA ARG A 229 14.86 -4.87 11.85
C ARG A 229 16.12 -5.74 11.85
N ALA A 230 15.99 -7.04 11.55
CA ALA A 230 17.13 -7.94 11.48
C ALA A 230 18.10 -7.57 10.34
N ARG A 231 17.58 -6.99 9.25
CA ARG A 231 18.39 -6.52 8.12
C ARG A 231 19.19 -5.27 8.46
N GLY A 232 18.65 -4.39 9.32
CA GLY A 232 19.34 -3.19 9.83
C GLY A 232 19.65 -2.13 8.77
N GLU A 233 19.16 -2.27 7.55
CA GLU A 233 19.35 -1.33 6.44
C GLU A 233 18.13 -0.45 6.28
N PHE A 234 18.34 0.84 6.01
CA PHE A 234 17.27 1.76 5.65
C PHE A 234 16.80 1.47 4.20
N LEU A 235 15.52 1.17 4.04
CA LEU A 235 14.89 0.99 2.74
C LEU A 235 14.04 2.22 2.40
N ASP A 236 14.22 2.75 1.19
CA ASP A 236 13.41 3.86 0.67
C ASP A 236 12.08 3.34 0.07
N ILE A 237 11.31 2.65 0.92
CA ILE A 237 9.97 2.14 0.59
C ILE A 237 9.14 2.16 1.86
N GLU A 238 7.88 2.57 1.76
CA GLU A 238 6.93 2.46 2.86
C GLU A 238 6.64 0.99 3.17
N GLU A 239 6.51 0.65 4.46
CA GLU A 239 6.25 -0.73 4.91
C GLU A 239 4.96 -1.29 4.30
N ASP A 240 3.94 -0.46 4.14
CA ASP A 240 2.66 -0.86 3.55
C ASP A 240 2.78 -1.17 2.06
N ASP A 241 3.57 -0.39 1.30
CA ASP A 241 3.86 -0.68 -0.12
C ASP A 241 4.63 -1.99 -0.26
N LEU A 242 5.57 -2.27 0.66
CA LEU A 242 6.32 -3.51 0.68
C LEU A 242 5.40 -4.70 0.99
N GLU A 243 4.49 -4.56 1.95
CA GLU A 243 3.46 -5.56 2.26
C GLU A 243 2.58 -5.85 1.04
N ASP A 244 2.06 -4.82 0.38
CA ASP A 244 1.25 -4.94 -0.82
C ASP A 244 1.99 -5.65 -1.97
N ILE A 245 3.27 -5.33 -2.19
CA ILE A 245 4.12 -5.99 -3.19
C ILE A 245 4.31 -7.47 -2.85
N LEU A 246 4.60 -7.80 -1.60
CA LEU A 246 4.78 -9.19 -1.15
C LEU A 246 3.50 -10.00 -1.30
N VAL A 247 2.35 -9.44 -0.91
CA VAL A 247 1.04 -10.07 -1.08
C VAL A 247 0.73 -10.27 -2.57
N ALA A 248 0.98 -9.28 -3.41
CA ALA A 248 0.80 -9.42 -4.86
C ALA A 248 1.72 -10.48 -5.47
N ALA A 249 2.99 -10.55 -5.02
CA ALA A 249 3.95 -11.55 -5.45
C ALA A 249 3.53 -12.97 -5.02
N GLN A 250 3.05 -13.15 -3.79
CA GLN A 250 2.52 -14.43 -3.31
C GLN A 250 1.30 -14.87 -4.15
N MET A 251 0.36 -13.95 -4.43
CA MET A 251 -0.78 -14.26 -5.29
C MET A 251 -0.38 -14.66 -6.70
N ARG A 252 0.64 -13.99 -7.27
CA ARG A 252 1.19 -14.37 -8.58
C ARG A 252 1.85 -15.73 -8.55
N ALA A 253 2.62 -16.04 -7.49
CA ALA A 253 3.23 -17.35 -7.29
C ALA A 253 2.17 -18.45 -7.14
N TYR A 254 1.11 -18.16 -6.39
CA TYR A 254 -0.02 -19.07 -6.20
C TYR A 254 -0.72 -19.37 -7.54
N ARG A 255 -1.06 -18.35 -8.34
CA ARG A 255 -1.62 -18.54 -9.70
C ARG A 255 -0.74 -19.43 -10.58
N ARG A 256 0.58 -19.20 -10.57
CA ARG A 256 1.51 -20.00 -11.37
C ARG A 256 1.61 -21.46 -10.90
N ARG A 257 1.46 -21.69 -9.58
CA ARG A 257 1.61 -23.02 -8.96
C ARG A 257 0.34 -23.88 -9.11
N PHE A 258 -0.85 -23.27 -9.01
CA PHE A 258 -2.14 -23.96 -8.99
C PHE A 258 -2.90 -23.91 -10.31
N GLY A 259 -2.30 -23.36 -11.38
CA GLY A 259 -2.95 -23.24 -12.68
C GLY A 259 -4.04 -22.17 -12.73
N GLU A 260 -4.63 -21.96 -13.90
CA GLU A 260 -5.75 -21.03 -14.10
C GLU A 260 -7.10 -21.76 -13.95
N VAL A 261 -7.46 -22.14 -12.71
CA VAL A 261 -8.85 -22.55 -12.46
C VAL A 261 -9.74 -21.31 -12.50
N ARG A 262 -10.67 -21.30 -13.43
CA ARG A 262 -11.60 -20.19 -13.68
C ARG A 262 -12.93 -20.43 -12.97
N CYS A 263 -13.70 -19.37 -12.79
CA CYS A 263 -15.03 -19.46 -12.20
C CYS A 263 -15.94 -20.43 -12.93
N GLU A 264 -15.87 -20.50 -14.27
CA GLU A 264 -16.66 -21.41 -15.10
C GLU A 264 -16.40 -22.91 -14.84
N HIS A 265 -15.22 -23.24 -14.28
CA HIS A 265 -14.84 -24.62 -13.96
C HIS A 265 -15.40 -25.09 -12.63
N ILE A 266 -15.67 -24.17 -11.70
CA ILE A 266 -16.10 -24.49 -10.33
C ILE A 266 -17.50 -24.02 -10.00
N MET A 267 -18.13 -23.17 -10.83
CA MET A 267 -19.46 -22.64 -10.56
C MET A 267 -20.55 -23.70 -10.68
N SER A 268 -21.52 -23.65 -9.80
CA SER A 268 -22.80 -24.35 -9.96
C SER A 268 -23.60 -23.68 -11.06
N ARG A 269 -24.06 -24.47 -12.07
CA ARG A 269 -24.80 -23.97 -13.24
C ARG A 269 -26.28 -24.02 -13.04
N ASP A 270 -26.76 -25.00 -12.26
CA ASP A 270 -28.18 -25.12 -11.89
C ASP A 270 -28.49 -24.23 -10.70
N VAL A 271 -28.74 -22.95 -11.01
CA VAL A 271 -28.96 -21.91 -10.00
C VAL A 271 -30.46 -21.71 -9.79
N VAL A 272 -30.91 -21.92 -8.56
CA VAL A 272 -32.26 -21.56 -8.12
C VAL A 272 -32.38 -20.04 -8.05
N THR A 273 -33.36 -19.51 -8.81
CA THR A 273 -33.55 -18.05 -8.94
C THR A 273 -34.98 -17.64 -8.63
N VAL A 274 -35.21 -16.38 -8.38
CA VAL A 274 -36.53 -15.76 -8.27
C VAL A 274 -36.64 -14.57 -9.22
N GLN A 275 -37.86 -14.24 -9.61
CA GLN A 275 -38.17 -13.04 -10.38
C GLN A 275 -38.54 -11.89 -9.44
N PRO A 276 -38.35 -10.61 -9.82
CA PRO A 276 -38.69 -9.46 -8.99
C PRO A 276 -40.16 -9.46 -8.51
N GLY A 277 -41.08 -10.01 -9.33
CA GLY A 277 -42.53 -10.09 -9.00
C GLY A 277 -42.90 -11.22 -8.03
N HIS A 278 -41.99 -12.15 -7.70
CA HIS A 278 -42.32 -13.21 -6.75
C HIS A 278 -42.50 -12.62 -5.35
N SER A 279 -43.44 -13.18 -4.57
CA SER A 279 -43.65 -12.74 -3.19
C SER A 279 -42.52 -13.23 -2.28
N GLY A 280 -42.26 -12.49 -1.20
CA GLY A 280 -41.28 -12.91 -0.17
C GLY A 280 -41.60 -14.29 0.42
N VAL A 281 -42.85 -14.71 0.45
CA VAL A 281 -43.28 -16.06 0.88
C VAL A 281 -42.79 -17.13 -0.09
N GLN A 282 -42.95 -16.92 -1.40
CA GLN A 282 -42.46 -17.83 -2.43
C GLN A 282 -40.93 -17.92 -2.40
N ALA A 283 -40.22 -16.78 -2.28
CA ALA A 283 -38.78 -16.76 -2.17
C ALA A 283 -38.27 -17.54 -0.94
N ARG A 284 -38.94 -17.36 0.22
CA ARG A 284 -38.62 -18.09 1.44
C ARG A 284 -38.87 -19.61 1.30
N ALA A 285 -39.96 -20.01 0.62
CA ALA A 285 -40.22 -21.42 0.34
C ALA A 285 -39.09 -22.07 -0.47
N LEU A 286 -38.57 -21.35 -1.49
CA LEU A 286 -37.43 -21.81 -2.29
C LEU A 286 -36.14 -21.90 -1.46
N LEU A 287 -35.82 -20.89 -0.65
CA LEU A 287 -34.66 -20.94 0.27
C LEU A 287 -34.73 -22.18 1.16
N ASN A 288 -35.89 -22.41 1.79
CA ASN A 288 -36.06 -23.54 2.72
C ASN A 288 -36.02 -24.89 1.98
N ARG A 289 -36.67 -24.98 0.80
CA ARG A 289 -36.71 -26.24 0.02
C ARG A 289 -35.34 -26.70 -0.42
N HIS A 290 -34.47 -25.75 -0.79
CA HIS A 290 -33.14 -26.04 -1.33
C HIS A 290 -32.03 -25.85 -0.29
N GLY A 291 -32.34 -25.47 0.97
CA GLY A 291 -31.34 -25.23 2.02
C GLY A 291 -30.40 -24.08 1.73
N LEU A 292 -30.87 -23.09 0.95
CA LEU A 292 -30.07 -21.95 0.52
C LEU A 292 -30.21 -20.78 1.50
N ARG A 293 -29.19 -19.92 1.51
CA ARG A 293 -29.17 -18.68 2.32
C ARG A 293 -29.58 -17.46 1.52
N THR A 294 -29.27 -17.45 0.21
CA THR A 294 -29.61 -16.36 -0.72
C THR A 294 -30.13 -16.93 -2.05
N LEU A 295 -30.84 -16.09 -2.79
CA LEU A 295 -31.32 -16.37 -4.13
C LEU A 295 -30.96 -15.21 -5.05
N PRO A 296 -30.36 -15.46 -6.22
CA PRO A 296 -30.27 -14.47 -7.28
C PRO A 296 -31.65 -14.08 -7.76
N VAL A 297 -31.89 -12.78 -7.88
CA VAL A 297 -33.11 -12.22 -8.50
C VAL A 297 -32.77 -11.90 -9.94
N VAL A 298 -33.52 -12.49 -10.86
CA VAL A 298 -33.29 -12.34 -12.32
C VAL A 298 -34.57 -11.87 -13.03
N ASP A 299 -34.36 -11.05 -14.07
CA ASP A 299 -35.47 -10.64 -14.95
C ASP A 299 -35.86 -11.75 -15.94
N GLU A 300 -36.87 -11.50 -16.81
CA GLU A 300 -37.33 -12.44 -17.83
C GLU A 300 -36.23 -12.85 -18.82
N ALA A 301 -35.22 -12.00 -19.03
CA ALA A 301 -34.06 -12.27 -19.88
C ALA A 301 -32.92 -12.99 -19.11
N ARG A 302 -33.19 -13.51 -17.90
CA ARG A 302 -32.20 -14.08 -16.97
C ARG A 302 -31.04 -13.12 -16.58
N ARG A 303 -31.24 -11.82 -16.70
CA ARG A 303 -30.22 -10.84 -16.20
C ARG A 303 -30.34 -10.68 -14.71
N LEU A 304 -29.21 -10.72 -14.07
CA LEU A 304 -29.10 -10.52 -12.61
C LEU A 304 -29.44 -9.06 -12.24
N VAL A 305 -30.53 -8.88 -11.49
CA VAL A 305 -30.99 -7.58 -11.02
C VAL A 305 -30.77 -7.37 -9.53
N GLY A 306 -30.62 -8.44 -8.74
CA GLY A 306 -30.38 -8.37 -7.31
C GLY A 306 -30.05 -9.72 -6.67
N MET A 307 -29.80 -9.68 -5.36
CA MET A 307 -29.69 -10.86 -4.48
C MET A 307 -30.68 -10.70 -3.34
N LEU A 308 -31.33 -11.78 -2.95
CA LEU A 308 -32.30 -11.81 -1.85
C LEU A 308 -31.89 -12.85 -0.82
N GLY A 309 -31.55 -12.39 0.39
CA GLY A 309 -31.15 -13.24 1.50
C GLY A 309 -32.26 -13.57 2.47
N LEU A 310 -32.07 -14.62 3.26
CA LEU A 310 -32.99 -14.97 4.35
C LEU A 310 -33.08 -13.83 5.39
N ALA A 311 -31.99 -13.11 5.63
CA ALA A 311 -31.94 -11.96 6.54
C ALA A 311 -32.89 -10.83 6.10
N ASP A 312 -32.98 -10.57 4.78
CA ASP A 312 -33.84 -9.52 4.22
C ASP A 312 -35.32 -9.83 4.44
N LEU A 313 -35.65 -11.12 4.26
CA LEU A 313 -37.00 -11.63 4.50
C LEU A 313 -37.39 -11.62 5.97
N LEU A 314 -36.43 -11.75 6.89
CA LEU A 314 -36.65 -11.65 8.34
C LEU A 314 -36.75 -10.20 8.80
N ALA A 315 -35.90 -9.31 8.28
CA ALA A 315 -35.93 -7.88 8.60
C ALA A 315 -37.25 -7.22 8.18
N ALA A 316 -37.82 -7.64 7.04
CA ALA A 316 -39.11 -7.19 6.57
C ALA A 316 -40.29 -7.55 7.52
N ARG A 317 -40.10 -8.57 8.39
CA ARG A 317 -41.09 -8.99 9.41
C ARG A 317 -40.97 -8.25 10.74
N ALA A 318 -39.75 -7.79 11.08
CA ALA A 318 -39.46 -7.18 12.39
C ALA A 318 -40.07 -5.76 12.55
N GLY A 319 -40.51 -5.12 11.48
CA GLY A 319 -41.12 -3.78 11.45
C GLY A 319 -42.61 -3.69 11.87
N GLY A 320 -43.19 -4.75 12.50
CA GLY A 320 -44.53 -4.72 13.10
C GLY A 320 -45.70 -4.82 12.13
N GLN A 321 -45.51 -4.69 10.84
CA GLN A 321 -46.44 -5.08 9.79
C GLN A 321 -45.69 -6.00 8.80
N PRO A 322 -46.33 -7.13 8.39
CA PRO A 322 -45.77 -7.94 7.31
C PRO A 322 -45.80 -7.06 6.05
N ARG A 323 -44.68 -6.45 5.72
CA ARG A 323 -44.49 -5.90 4.39
C ARG A 323 -44.51 -7.11 3.48
N ALA A 324 -45.67 -7.32 2.87
CA ALA A 324 -45.86 -8.24 1.73
C ALA A 324 -45.11 -7.60 0.54
N GLY A 325 -43.78 -7.56 0.63
CA GLY A 325 -42.93 -7.06 -0.45
C GLY A 325 -42.68 -8.14 -1.48
N SER A 326 -42.57 -7.75 -2.71
CA SER A 326 -42.05 -8.59 -3.78
C SER A 326 -40.53 -8.83 -3.58
N ALA A 327 -39.97 -9.84 -4.21
CA ALA A 327 -38.53 -10.08 -4.20
C ALA A 327 -37.75 -8.86 -4.69
N GLY A 328 -38.32 -8.11 -5.65
CA GLY A 328 -37.73 -6.85 -6.14
C GLY A 328 -37.67 -5.75 -5.10
N ASP A 329 -38.63 -5.66 -4.17
CA ASP A 329 -38.65 -4.66 -3.10
C ASP A 329 -37.67 -4.99 -1.97
N LEU A 330 -37.33 -6.28 -1.81
CA LEU A 330 -36.55 -6.81 -0.70
C LEU A 330 -35.10 -7.13 -1.07
N MET A 331 -34.79 -7.20 -2.36
CA MET A 331 -33.46 -7.57 -2.83
C MET A 331 -32.42 -6.46 -2.59
N HIS A 332 -31.18 -6.87 -2.43
CA HIS A 332 -30.04 -5.96 -2.54
C HIS A 332 -29.58 -5.79 -3.98
N THR A 333 -29.32 -4.55 -4.37
CA THR A 333 -28.70 -4.20 -5.66
C THR A 333 -27.22 -3.82 -5.45
N GLY A 334 -26.41 -3.85 -6.51
CA GLY A 334 -25.01 -3.46 -6.42
C GLY A 334 -24.06 -4.53 -5.86
N MET A 335 -24.50 -5.81 -5.82
CA MET A 335 -23.68 -6.93 -5.40
C MET A 335 -22.47 -7.15 -6.31
N ALA A 336 -21.39 -7.69 -5.74
CA ALA A 336 -20.24 -8.16 -6.50
C ALA A 336 -20.64 -9.35 -7.40
N THR A 337 -20.11 -9.38 -8.61
CA THR A 337 -20.30 -10.47 -9.58
C THR A 337 -18.95 -10.88 -10.14
N ALA A 338 -18.83 -12.16 -10.52
CA ALA A 338 -17.67 -12.67 -11.22
C ALA A 338 -17.99 -12.91 -12.72
N ARG A 339 -16.95 -13.03 -13.54
CA ARG A 339 -17.04 -13.46 -14.93
C ARG A 339 -16.61 -14.92 -15.07
N PRO A 340 -17.10 -15.66 -16.08
CA PRO A 340 -16.71 -17.06 -16.30
C PRO A 340 -15.20 -17.26 -16.40
N GLU A 341 -14.51 -16.37 -17.12
CA GLU A 341 -13.08 -16.43 -17.39
C GLU A 341 -12.22 -15.96 -16.20
N GLN A 342 -12.84 -15.39 -15.19
CA GLN A 342 -12.13 -14.84 -14.04
C GLN A 342 -11.46 -15.96 -13.23
N PRO A 343 -10.16 -15.84 -12.88
CA PRO A 343 -9.49 -16.80 -12.03
C PRO A 343 -10.14 -16.90 -10.64
N MET A 344 -10.40 -18.13 -10.18
CA MET A 344 -11.05 -18.36 -8.87
C MET A 344 -10.30 -17.73 -7.70
N VAL A 345 -8.99 -17.62 -7.81
CA VAL A 345 -8.11 -17.02 -6.79
C VAL A 345 -8.46 -15.56 -6.51
N GLU A 346 -9.00 -14.85 -7.48
CA GLU A 346 -9.45 -13.47 -7.31
C GLU A 346 -10.68 -13.35 -6.41
N LEU A 347 -11.47 -14.42 -6.30
CA LEU A 347 -12.61 -14.46 -5.42
C LEU A 347 -12.22 -14.72 -3.96
N ALA A 348 -11.04 -15.29 -3.72
CA ALA A 348 -10.62 -15.72 -2.38
C ALA A 348 -10.68 -14.57 -1.36
N ARG A 349 -10.20 -13.37 -1.73
CA ARG A 349 -10.28 -12.19 -0.84
C ARG A 349 -11.70 -11.70 -0.61
N ALA A 350 -12.54 -11.72 -1.63
CA ALA A 350 -13.94 -11.32 -1.49
C ALA A 350 -14.68 -12.25 -0.54
N PHE A 351 -14.37 -13.55 -0.56
CA PHE A 351 -14.94 -14.53 0.33
C PHE A 351 -14.31 -14.51 1.73
N SER A 352 -12.98 -14.32 1.85
CA SER A 352 -12.30 -14.33 3.14
C SER A 352 -12.50 -13.02 3.91
N ASP A 353 -12.24 -11.90 3.28
CA ASP A 353 -12.18 -10.58 3.94
C ASP A 353 -13.43 -9.75 3.67
N GLY A 354 -14.07 -9.95 2.52
CA GLY A 354 -15.27 -9.22 2.09
C GLY A 354 -16.57 -9.71 2.70
N GLY A 355 -16.55 -10.81 3.49
CA GLY A 355 -17.74 -11.38 4.13
C GLY A 355 -18.77 -11.96 3.15
N LEU A 356 -18.38 -12.16 1.88
CA LEU A 356 -19.26 -12.78 0.89
C LEU A 356 -19.26 -14.30 1.05
N HIS A 357 -20.42 -14.93 0.94
CA HIS A 357 -20.57 -16.38 0.98
C HIS A 357 -20.81 -16.99 -0.40
N GLU A 358 -21.30 -16.21 -1.31
CA GLU A 358 -21.72 -16.59 -2.66
C GLU A 358 -21.49 -15.42 -3.62
N MET A 359 -21.12 -15.76 -4.86
CA MET A 359 -20.86 -14.77 -5.91
C MET A 359 -21.47 -15.24 -7.22
N PRO A 360 -22.48 -14.53 -7.74
CA PRO A 360 -23.06 -14.81 -9.05
C PRO A 360 -22.05 -14.63 -10.16
N VAL A 361 -22.01 -15.57 -11.10
CA VAL A 361 -21.20 -15.51 -12.32
C VAL A 361 -22.10 -15.08 -13.48
N VAL A 362 -21.72 -13.98 -14.13
CA VAL A 362 -22.52 -13.36 -15.19
C VAL A 362 -21.71 -13.11 -16.46
N ASP A 363 -22.41 -13.10 -17.60
CA ASP A 363 -21.82 -12.69 -18.89
C ASP A 363 -21.72 -11.17 -19.04
N ALA A 364 -21.23 -10.70 -20.20
CA ALA A 364 -21.09 -9.27 -20.52
C ALA A 364 -22.45 -8.53 -20.55
N GLN A 365 -23.56 -9.25 -20.76
CA GLN A 365 -24.91 -8.73 -20.74
C GLN A 365 -25.60 -8.87 -19.38
N ARG A 366 -24.85 -9.23 -18.33
CA ARG A 366 -25.32 -9.50 -16.96
C ARG A 366 -26.29 -10.70 -16.86
N ARG A 367 -26.31 -11.62 -17.80
CA ARG A 367 -27.07 -12.86 -17.66
C ARG A 367 -26.42 -13.81 -16.70
N LEU A 368 -27.19 -14.38 -15.80
CA LEU A 368 -26.68 -15.31 -14.79
C LEU A 368 -26.32 -16.65 -15.47
N LEU A 369 -25.07 -17.02 -15.39
CA LEU A 369 -24.51 -18.26 -15.92
C LEU A 369 -24.29 -19.32 -14.85
N GLY A 370 -24.03 -18.89 -13.59
CA GLY A 370 -23.77 -19.78 -12.47
C GLY A 370 -23.61 -19.00 -11.18
N ILE A 371 -23.25 -19.72 -10.13
CA ILE A 371 -22.91 -19.17 -8.83
C ILE A 371 -21.69 -19.90 -8.27
N VAL A 372 -20.76 -19.17 -7.68
CA VAL A 372 -19.63 -19.74 -6.91
C VAL A 372 -19.86 -19.46 -5.44
N THR A 373 -19.72 -20.51 -4.63
CA THR A 373 -19.81 -20.43 -3.15
C THR A 373 -18.45 -20.63 -2.51
N GLN A 374 -18.35 -20.34 -1.21
CA GLN A 374 -17.14 -20.67 -0.41
C GLN A 374 -16.83 -22.18 -0.48
N SER A 375 -17.86 -23.04 -0.52
CA SER A 375 -17.69 -24.51 -0.60
C SER A 375 -17.06 -24.93 -1.93
N ASP A 376 -17.46 -24.31 -3.05
CA ASP A 376 -16.86 -24.58 -4.36
C ASP A 376 -15.39 -24.19 -4.40
N LEU A 377 -15.05 -23.04 -3.79
CA LEU A 377 -13.66 -22.59 -3.68
C LEU A 377 -12.82 -23.56 -2.82
N ILE A 378 -13.36 -24.00 -1.67
CA ILE A 378 -12.68 -24.97 -0.79
C ILE A 378 -12.50 -26.30 -1.52
N ALA A 379 -13.52 -26.81 -2.20
CA ALA A 379 -13.44 -28.07 -2.97
C ALA A 379 -12.36 -27.99 -4.04
N ALA A 380 -12.33 -26.89 -4.81
CA ALA A 380 -11.31 -26.67 -5.84
C ALA A 380 -9.88 -26.58 -5.26
N LEU A 381 -9.72 -26.01 -4.07
CA LEU A 381 -8.42 -25.95 -3.37
C LEU A 381 -7.96 -27.33 -2.88
N LEU A 382 -8.88 -28.18 -2.43
CA LEU A 382 -8.57 -29.53 -1.94
C LEU A 382 -8.25 -30.50 -3.09
N GLU A 383 -8.92 -30.39 -4.23
CA GLU A 383 -8.65 -31.23 -5.40
C GLU A 383 -7.25 -30.98 -6.02
N GLN A 384 -6.71 -29.78 -5.82
CA GLN A 384 -5.40 -29.39 -6.33
C GLN A 384 -4.25 -29.71 -5.36
N GLY A 385 -4.31 -30.74 -4.56
CA GLY A 385 -3.34 -31.16 -3.52
C GLY A 385 -1.89 -30.66 -3.69
N PRO A 386 -1.02 -30.75 -2.71
CA PRO A 386 0.36 -30.24 -2.85
C PRO A 386 1.03 -30.92 -4.05
N PRO A 387 1.79 -30.18 -4.89
CA PRO A 387 2.51 -30.78 -6.01
C PRO A 387 3.44 -31.87 -5.49
N PRO A 388 3.65 -32.97 -6.24
CA PRO A 388 4.59 -33.99 -5.83
C PRO A 388 5.95 -33.36 -5.54
N ALA A 389 6.53 -33.70 -4.38
CA ALA A 389 7.86 -33.25 -4.02
C ALA A 389 8.83 -33.56 -5.18
N HIS A 390 9.50 -32.54 -5.69
CA HIS A 390 10.56 -32.78 -6.67
C HIS A 390 11.57 -33.74 -6.06
N PRO A 391 11.96 -34.82 -6.73
CA PRO A 391 13.08 -35.62 -6.28
C PRO A 391 14.32 -34.73 -6.18
N PRO A 392 15.16 -34.89 -5.18
CA PRO A 392 16.42 -34.14 -5.08
C PRO A 392 17.27 -34.42 -6.32
N ALA A 393 17.79 -33.33 -6.94
CA ALA A 393 18.73 -33.40 -8.04
C ALA A 393 20.09 -33.87 -7.57
#